data_dd61d5588c3e00d80abf551232ef819e
#
_entry.id   dd61d5588c3e00d80abf551232ef819e
#
_cell.length_a   1.000
_cell.length_b   1.000
_cell.length_c   1.000
_cell.angle_alpha   90.00
_cell.angle_beta   90.00
_cell.angle_gamma   90.00
#
_symmetry.space_group_name_H-M   'P 1'
#
loop_
_entity.id
_entity.type
_entity.pdbx_description
1 polymer ?
#
loop_
_entity_poly.entity_id
_entity_poly.type
_entity_poly.pdbx_seq_one_letter_code
_entity_poly.pdbx_strand_id
1 'polypeptide(L)'
;MTINLKEKTLAFLSFIALLITLNAAYSALNRILLNEEKSRYSYMARNQANYIAGCIDKVVVRTYTLREMVNENDGGSDCFDKVSETIFQSVLRDTGITLKNITLAPGGTVEKVYPIAGNESFIGFHYTDESMPGNKEAVEAYRQARTLLTNPFNLVQGGFGMAARTPVFLKRDGNDEFWGLVAATMDFSDLLKTFSFENFDKININYRLWYEDDNGNPVVLHQSDGELVDSITEEVSVFNLKWNLELAPEKGWVNRKLNNLIRATIFVVSTLFALLLLLVFRIRRDGNIMRSLAEHDNLTKCYSRYYMNSTMIDINNGSWKDSEANYSIVIVDVDNFKQVNDTYGHFTGDRALISIARILQKSLENPKKDRVIRFGGDEFLIFYSNVEKNDLRIKFQQILSEVSQIKFDDIPELRLGVSIGAAIASDKASTYQVLMKTADENLYKVKENGRNGFSFG
;
A
#
# COMPACT_ATOMS: atom_id res chain seq x y z
N MET A 1 -0.45 34.89 14.79
CA MET A 1 0.51 34.94 13.65
C MET A 1 0.24 33.77 12.74
N THR A 2 -0.06 34.00 11.47
CA THR A 2 -0.53 32.96 10.51
C THR A 2 0.64 32.18 9.92
N ILE A 3 0.44 30.86 9.74
CA ILE A 3 1.38 29.96 9.03
C ILE A 3 1.62 30.51 7.61
N ASN A 4 2.85 30.49 7.13
CA ASN A 4 3.23 31.00 5.80
C ASN A 4 2.48 30.25 4.69
N LEU A 5 2.11 30.93 3.61
CA LEU A 5 1.40 30.33 2.47
C LEU A 5 2.19 29.16 1.87
N LYS A 6 3.53 29.27 1.76
CA LYS A 6 4.40 28.19 1.27
C LYS A 6 4.32 26.93 2.13
N GLU A 7 4.28 27.05 3.45
CA GLU A 7 4.18 25.92 4.39
C GLU A 7 2.83 25.23 4.29
N LYS A 8 1.75 26.02 4.15
CA LYS A 8 0.40 25.48 3.90
C LYS A 8 0.33 24.72 2.59
N THR A 9 0.90 25.28 1.52
CA THR A 9 0.96 24.64 0.21
C THR A 9 1.76 23.34 0.26
N LEU A 10 2.91 23.32 0.94
CA LEU A 10 3.73 22.12 1.09
C LEU A 10 2.99 21.02 1.87
N ALA A 11 2.32 21.37 2.98
CA ALA A 11 1.54 20.41 3.76
C ALA A 11 0.35 19.86 2.95
N PHE A 12 -0.31 20.69 2.15
CA PHE A 12 -1.40 20.28 1.26
C PHE A 12 -0.90 19.35 0.13
N LEU A 13 0.22 19.67 -0.52
CA LEU A 13 0.83 18.81 -1.52
C LEU A 13 1.27 17.47 -0.94
N SER A 14 1.85 17.47 0.28
CA SER A 14 2.22 16.26 0.99
C SER A 14 0.99 15.40 1.35
N PHE A 15 -0.12 16.03 1.76
CA PHE A 15 -1.40 15.34 1.96
C PHE A 15 -1.86 14.62 0.69
N ILE A 16 -1.91 15.35 -0.44
CA ILE A 16 -2.34 14.78 -1.73
C ILE A 16 -1.42 13.63 -2.15
N ALA A 17 -0.10 13.84 -2.07
CA ALA A 17 0.87 12.82 -2.45
C ALA A 17 0.71 11.54 -1.61
N LEU A 18 0.58 11.66 -0.28
CA LEU A 18 0.39 10.53 0.61
C LEU A 18 -0.95 9.82 0.34
N LEU A 19 -2.04 10.60 0.17
CA LEU A 19 -3.37 10.08 -0.15
C LEU A 19 -3.37 9.26 -1.45
N ILE A 20 -2.75 9.79 -2.51
CA ILE A 20 -2.63 9.10 -3.81
C ILE A 20 -1.79 7.83 -3.65
N THR A 21 -0.62 7.93 -3.01
CA THR A 21 0.31 6.80 -2.85
C THR A 21 -0.33 5.66 -2.06
N LEU A 22 -0.98 5.96 -0.93
CA LEU A 22 -1.63 4.93 -0.11
C LEU A 22 -2.84 4.30 -0.81
N ASN A 23 -3.64 5.10 -1.54
CA ASN A 23 -4.75 4.54 -2.33
C ASN A 23 -4.25 3.68 -3.51
N ALA A 24 -3.17 4.08 -4.18
CA ALA A 24 -2.56 3.29 -5.25
C ALA A 24 -2.00 1.96 -4.70
N ALA A 25 -1.27 2.01 -3.58
CA ALA A 25 -0.75 0.82 -2.92
C ALA A 25 -1.87 -0.13 -2.46
N TYR A 26 -2.92 0.42 -1.84
CA TYR A 26 -4.10 -0.36 -1.45
C TYR A 26 -4.79 -1.00 -2.66
N SER A 27 -4.99 -0.24 -3.74
CA SER A 27 -5.63 -0.75 -4.95
C SER A 27 -4.80 -1.86 -5.62
N ALA A 28 -3.47 -1.73 -5.62
CA ALA A 28 -2.58 -2.77 -6.12
C ALA A 28 -2.65 -4.04 -5.26
N LEU A 29 -2.59 -3.91 -3.94
CA LEU A 29 -2.73 -5.04 -3.01
C LEU A 29 -4.09 -5.73 -3.16
N ASN A 30 -5.17 -4.96 -3.20
CA ASN A 30 -6.52 -5.50 -3.36
C ASN A 30 -6.69 -6.26 -4.68
N ARG A 31 -6.04 -5.81 -5.77
CA ARG A 31 -6.02 -6.52 -7.05
C ARG A 31 -5.27 -7.85 -6.97
N ILE A 32 -4.15 -7.89 -6.26
CA ILE A 32 -3.38 -9.14 -6.06
C ILE A 32 -4.22 -10.15 -5.28
N LEU A 33 -4.82 -9.74 -4.16
CA LEU A 33 -5.67 -10.60 -3.34
C LEU A 33 -6.90 -11.11 -4.10
N LEU A 34 -7.53 -10.24 -4.91
CA LEU A 34 -8.66 -10.63 -5.75
C LEU A 34 -8.25 -11.67 -6.81
N ASN A 35 -7.11 -11.49 -7.45
CA ASN A 35 -6.62 -12.46 -8.44
C ASN A 35 -6.28 -13.81 -7.80
N GLU A 36 -5.68 -13.80 -6.62
CA GLU A 36 -5.39 -15.02 -5.86
C GLU A 36 -6.69 -15.75 -5.48
N GLU A 37 -7.69 -15.01 -5.02
CA GLU A 37 -9.00 -15.58 -4.68
C GLU A 37 -9.70 -16.16 -5.93
N LYS A 38 -9.72 -15.42 -7.04
CA LYS A 38 -10.26 -15.92 -8.31
C LYS A 38 -9.52 -17.18 -8.80
N SER A 39 -8.20 -17.23 -8.66
CA SER A 39 -7.40 -18.42 -9.02
C SER A 39 -7.77 -19.62 -8.15
N ARG A 40 -8.03 -19.42 -6.87
CA ARG A 40 -8.50 -20.49 -5.95
C ARG A 40 -9.86 -21.03 -6.38
N TYR A 41 -10.80 -20.16 -6.76
CA TYR A 41 -12.11 -20.57 -7.26
C TYR A 41 -12.02 -21.31 -8.60
N SER A 42 -11.16 -20.86 -9.52
CA SER A 42 -10.90 -21.58 -10.77
C SER A 42 -10.35 -22.98 -10.51
N TYR A 43 -9.41 -23.12 -9.57
CA TYR A 43 -8.92 -24.44 -9.17
C TYR A 43 -10.03 -25.34 -8.57
N MET A 44 -10.91 -24.77 -7.72
CA MET A 44 -12.04 -25.49 -7.15
C MET A 44 -13.03 -25.92 -8.24
N ALA A 45 -13.39 -25.00 -9.16
CA ALA A 45 -14.27 -25.30 -10.27
C ALA A 45 -13.71 -26.40 -11.17
N ARG A 46 -12.42 -26.32 -11.50
CA ARG A 46 -11.75 -27.35 -12.31
C ARG A 46 -11.71 -28.71 -11.64
N ASN A 47 -11.43 -28.77 -10.34
CA ASN A 47 -11.46 -30.03 -9.59
C ASN A 47 -12.86 -30.63 -9.58
N GLN A 48 -13.87 -29.80 -9.39
CA GLN A 48 -15.27 -30.24 -9.42
C GLN A 48 -15.69 -30.68 -10.82
N ALA A 49 -15.29 -29.95 -11.86
CA ALA A 49 -15.52 -30.34 -13.25
C ALA A 49 -14.93 -31.71 -13.57
N ASN A 50 -13.66 -31.93 -13.17
CA ASN A 50 -13.03 -33.23 -13.33
C ASN A 50 -13.70 -34.35 -12.53
N TYR A 51 -14.20 -34.03 -11.33
CA TYR A 51 -14.92 -34.98 -10.50
C TYR A 51 -16.26 -35.41 -11.16
N ILE A 52 -17.03 -34.44 -11.67
CA ILE A 52 -18.26 -34.66 -12.42
C ILE A 52 -17.98 -35.56 -13.64
N ALA A 53 -16.96 -35.17 -14.44
CA ALA A 53 -16.57 -35.95 -15.61
C ALA A 53 -16.17 -37.37 -15.25
N GLY A 54 -15.38 -37.56 -14.20
CA GLY A 54 -14.95 -38.87 -13.74
C GLY A 54 -16.09 -39.74 -13.18
N CYS A 55 -17.13 -39.16 -12.57
CA CYS A 55 -18.31 -39.91 -12.14
C CYS A 55 -19.09 -40.46 -13.33
N ILE A 56 -19.29 -39.66 -14.38
CA ILE A 56 -20.01 -40.09 -15.58
C ILE A 56 -19.17 -41.12 -16.37
N ASP A 57 -17.85 -40.85 -16.53
CA ASP A 57 -16.94 -41.76 -17.24
C ASP A 57 -16.97 -43.18 -16.68
N LYS A 58 -16.95 -43.32 -15.36
CA LYS A 58 -17.06 -44.63 -14.71
C LYS A 58 -18.29 -45.44 -15.11
N VAL A 59 -19.40 -44.76 -15.38
CA VAL A 59 -20.64 -45.44 -15.83
C VAL A 59 -20.51 -45.82 -17.31
N VAL A 60 -20.03 -44.89 -18.14
CA VAL A 60 -19.95 -45.10 -19.58
C VAL A 60 -18.98 -46.25 -19.93
N VAL A 61 -17.82 -46.31 -19.26
CA VAL A 61 -16.83 -47.38 -19.47
C VAL A 61 -17.47 -48.79 -19.23
N ARG A 62 -18.44 -48.92 -18.35
CA ARG A 62 -19.16 -50.16 -18.11
C ARG A 62 -19.98 -50.62 -19.33
N THR A 63 -20.40 -49.72 -20.22
CA THR A 63 -21.12 -50.10 -21.44
C THR A 63 -20.21 -50.86 -22.39
N TYR A 64 -18.87 -50.67 -22.32
CA TYR A 64 -17.92 -51.43 -23.10
C TYR A 64 -17.88 -52.93 -22.71
N THR A 65 -18.10 -53.24 -21.44
CA THR A 65 -18.25 -54.63 -21.00
C THR A 65 -19.41 -55.31 -21.69
N LEU A 66 -20.55 -54.58 -21.86
CA LEU A 66 -21.70 -55.12 -22.61
C LEU A 66 -21.39 -55.28 -24.11
N ARG A 67 -20.69 -54.33 -24.69
CA ARG A 67 -20.23 -54.43 -26.09
C ARG A 67 -19.33 -55.65 -26.29
N GLU A 68 -18.35 -55.85 -25.41
CA GLU A 68 -17.45 -57.00 -25.51
C GLU A 68 -18.22 -58.33 -25.26
N MET A 69 -19.20 -58.36 -24.35
CA MET A 69 -20.06 -59.49 -24.16
C MET A 69 -20.78 -59.90 -25.48
N VAL A 70 -21.32 -58.92 -26.21
CA VAL A 70 -22.00 -59.17 -27.51
C VAL A 70 -20.98 -59.62 -28.54
N ASN A 71 -19.79 -59.04 -28.61
CA ASN A 71 -18.71 -59.40 -29.53
C ASN A 71 -18.21 -60.84 -29.31
N GLU A 72 -17.96 -61.22 -28.05
CA GLU A 72 -17.44 -62.55 -27.71
C GLU A 72 -18.49 -63.66 -27.94
N ASN A 73 -19.79 -63.32 -27.90
CA ASN A 73 -20.87 -64.26 -28.15
C ASN A 73 -21.45 -64.17 -29.58
N ASP A 74 -20.72 -63.56 -30.52
CA ASP A 74 -21.15 -63.38 -31.93
C ASP A 74 -22.58 -62.83 -32.07
N GLY A 75 -22.90 -61.83 -31.25
CA GLY A 75 -24.24 -61.22 -31.20
C GLY A 75 -25.21 -61.91 -30.26
N GLY A 76 -24.83 -62.96 -29.59
CA GLY A 76 -25.67 -63.67 -28.63
C GLY A 76 -25.91 -62.86 -27.33
N SER A 77 -27.07 -63.01 -26.73
CA SER A 77 -27.49 -62.22 -25.58
C SER A 77 -27.82 -63.04 -24.33
N ASP A 78 -27.40 -64.30 -24.25
CA ASP A 78 -27.79 -65.23 -23.16
C ASP A 78 -27.24 -64.81 -21.79
N CYS A 79 -26.07 -64.18 -21.76
CA CYS A 79 -25.48 -63.69 -20.50
C CYS A 79 -25.90 -62.26 -20.12
N PHE A 80 -26.77 -61.63 -20.88
CA PHE A 80 -27.12 -60.19 -20.70
C PHE A 80 -27.59 -59.86 -19.27
N ASP A 81 -28.56 -60.59 -18.70
CA ASP A 81 -29.10 -60.31 -17.39
C ASP A 81 -28.02 -60.38 -16.30
N LYS A 82 -27.20 -61.42 -16.32
CA LYS A 82 -26.10 -61.60 -15.36
C LYS A 82 -25.04 -60.52 -15.45
N VAL A 83 -24.64 -60.13 -16.66
CA VAL A 83 -23.67 -59.07 -16.89
C VAL A 83 -24.26 -57.74 -16.47
N SER A 84 -25.51 -57.46 -16.84
CA SER A 84 -26.21 -56.23 -16.48
C SER A 84 -26.37 -56.06 -14.95
N GLU A 85 -26.74 -57.14 -14.25
CA GLU A 85 -26.81 -57.14 -12.78
C GLU A 85 -25.45 -56.82 -12.18
N THR A 86 -24.37 -57.43 -12.67
CA THR A 86 -23.02 -57.13 -12.20
C THR A 86 -22.63 -55.67 -12.42
N ILE A 87 -22.98 -55.10 -13.56
CA ILE A 87 -22.74 -53.68 -13.88
C ILE A 87 -23.55 -52.80 -12.95
N PHE A 88 -24.84 -53.05 -12.74
CA PHE A 88 -25.68 -52.28 -11.81
C PHE A 88 -25.07 -52.22 -10.40
N GLN A 89 -24.68 -53.36 -9.86
CA GLN A 89 -24.10 -53.47 -8.51
C GLN A 89 -22.73 -52.78 -8.46
N SER A 90 -21.90 -52.91 -9.50
CA SER A 90 -20.60 -52.28 -9.54
C SER A 90 -20.69 -50.75 -9.66
N VAL A 91 -21.60 -50.24 -10.50
CA VAL A 91 -21.81 -48.79 -10.64
C VAL A 91 -22.31 -48.21 -9.32
N LEU A 92 -23.32 -48.79 -8.70
CA LEU A 92 -23.84 -48.33 -7.42
C LEU A 92 -22.74 -48.33 -6.34
N ARG A 93 -21.99 -49.39 -6.20
CA ARG A 93 -20.92 -49.53 -5.21
C ARG A 93 -19.77 -48.54 -5.43
N ASP A 94 -19.35 -48.39 -6.69
CA ASP A 94 -18.12 -47.63 -7.03
C ASP A 94 -18.36 -46.12 -7.20
N THR A 95 -19.62 -45.71 -7.44
CA THR A 95 -20.00 -44.33 -7.73
C THR A 95 -21.14 -43.76 -6.89
N GLY A 96 -21.94 -44.59 -6.27
CA GLY A 96 -23.21 -44.22 -5.64
C GLY A 96 -24.34 -43.86 -6.62
N ILE A 97 -24.11 -44.02 -7.94
CA ILE A 97 -25.09 -43.71 -8.98
C ILE A 97 -26.00 -44.90 -9.22
N THR A 98 -27.29 -44.68 -9.26
CA THR A 98 -28.28 -45.68 -9.64
C THR A 98 -28.53 -45.62 -11.14
N LEU A 99 -28.36 -46.75 -11.83
CA LEU A 99 -28.79 -46.87 -13.21
C LEU A 99 -30.32 -47.07 -13.26
N LYS A 100 -31.01 -46.46 -14.23
CA LYS A 100 -32.43 -46.73 -14.52
C LYS A 100 -32.60 -48.01 -15.27
N ASN A 101 -31.83 -48.18 -16.32
CA ASN A 101 -31.80 -49.42 -17.09
C ASN A 101 -30.50 -49.60 -17.85
N ILE A 102 -30.26 -50.84 -18.27
CA ILE A 102 -29.33 -51.23 -19.32
C ILE A 102 -30.17 -51.89 -20.42
N THR A 103 -29.93 -51.57 -21.68
CA THR A 103 -30.66 -52.11 -22.82
C THR A 103 -29.72 -52.72 -23.84
N LEU A 104 -30.23 -53.73 -24.53
CA LEU A 104 -29.62 -54.36 -25.65
C LEU A 104 -30.55 -54.25 -26.86
N ALA A 105 -30.05 -53.64 -27.94
CA ALA A 105 -30.89 -53.28 -29.10
C ALA A 105 -30.28 -53.76 -30.42
N PRO A 106 -30.38 -55.03 -30.78
CA PRO A 106 -29.98 -55.54 -32.09
C PRO A 106 -30.74 -54.83 -33.21
N GLY A 107 -30.06 -54.43 -34.27
CA GLY A 107 -30.63 -53.65 -35.36
C GLY A 107 -31.20 -52.28 -34.93
N GLY A 108 -30.89 -51.80 -33.69
CA GLY A 108 -31.40 -50.56 -33.12
C GLY A 108 -32.74 -50.68 -32.42
N THR A 109 -33.32 -51.88 -32.31
CA THR A 109 -34.59 -52.18 -31.60
C THR A 109 -34.30 -52.84 -30.27
N VAL A 110 -34.83 -52.35 -29.18
CA VAL A 110 -34.62 -52.92 -27.83
C VAL A 110 -35.26 -54.29 -27.71
N GLU A 111 -34.46 -55.31 -27.55
CA GLU A 111 -34.92 -56.69 -27.32
C GLU A 111 -34.81 -57.09 -25.84
N LYS A 112 -33.80 -56.57 -25.13
CA LYS A 112 -33.60 -56.84 -23.69
C LYS A 112 -33.40 -55.59 -22.90
N VAL A 113 -33.95 -55.56 -21.68
CA VAL A 113 -33.76 -54.49 -20.72
C VAL A 113 -33.55 -55.04 -19.31
N TYR A 114 -32.59 -54.50 -18.57
CA TYR A 114 -32.36 -54.87 -17.18
C TYR A 114 -32.34 -53.62 -16.29
N PRO A 115 -33.00 -53.62 -15.11
CA PRO A 115 -34.03 -54.61 -14.72
C PRO A 115 -35.25 -54.47 -15.62
N ILE A 116 -36.00 -55.59 -15.80
CA ILE A 116 -37.23 -55.55 -16.58
C ILE A 116 -38.33 -54.82 -15.82
N ALA A 117 -38.39 -54.99 -14.48
CA ALA A 117 -39.40 -54.39 -13.63
C ALA A 117 -39.34 -52.85 -13.72
N GLY A 118 -40.43 -52.23 -14.18
CA GLY A 118 -40.54 -50.78 -14.41
C GLY A 118 -39.96 -50.27 -15.72
N ASN A 119 -39.42 -51.15 -16.57
CA ASN A 119 -38.88 -50.84 -17.88
C ASN A 119 -39.55 -51.68 -19.02
N GLU A 120 -40.65 -52.32 -18.77
CA GLU A 120 -41.35 -53.21 -19.71
C GLU A 120 -41.69 -52.49 -21.04
N SER A 121 -42.02 -51.18 -20.93
CA SER A 121 -42.35 -50.34 -22.09
C SER A 121 -41.18 -50.08 -23.07
N PHE A 122 -39.94 -50.40 -22.63
CA PHE A 122 -38.76 -50.26 -23.47
C PHE A 122 -38.57 -51.40 -24.46
N ILE A 123 -39.16 -52.56 -24.23
CA ILE A 123 -39.11 -53.66 -25.17
C ILE A 123 -39.82 -53.23 -26.47
N GLY A 124 -39.12 -53.38 -27.60
CA GLY A 124 -39.55 -52.88 -28.90
C GLY A 124 -39.32 -51.41 -29.18
N PHE A 125 -38.67 -50.66 -28.29
CA PHE A 125 -38.34 -49.29 -28.51
C PHE A 125 -37.25 -49.16 -29.60
N HIS A 126 -37.41 -48.22 -30.54
CA HIS A 126 -36.50 -48.03 -31.67
C HIS A 126 -35.56 -46.85 -31.43
N TYR A 127 -34.28 -47.10 -31.27
CA TYR A 127 -33.24 -46.07 -31.14
C TYR A 127 -32.93 -45.34 -32.45
N THR A 128 -33.39 -45.87 -33.60
CA THR A 128 -33.21 -45.28 -34.93
C THR A 128 -34.27 -44.19 -35.26
N ASP A 129 -35.29 -44.02 -34.43
CA ASP A 129 -36.31 -42.97 -34.59
C ASP A 129 -35.79 -41.65 -33.99
N GLU A 130 -35.19 -40.82 -34.82
CA GLU A 130 -34.59 -39.48 -34.41
C GLU A 130 -35.65 -38.52 -33.83
N SER A 131 -36.94 -38.75 -34.00
CA SER A 131 -38.02 -37.92 -33.42
C SER A 131 -38.13 -38.05 -31.90
N MET A 132 -37.64 -39.15 -31.37
CA MET A 132 -37.72 -39.45 -29.94
C MET A 132 -36.56 -38.80 -29.16
N PRO A 133 -36.79 -38.23 -27.98
CA PRO A 133 -35.74 -37.64 -27.15
C PRO A 133 -34.61 -38.63 -26.85
N GLY A 134 -33.33 -38.22 -27.00
CA GLY A 134 -32.16 -39.04 -26.74
C GLY A 134 -31.82 -40.07 -27.82
N ASN A 135 -32.54 -40.07 -28.93
CA ASN A 135 -32.22 -40.95 -30.08
C ASN A 135 -31.30 -40.31 -31.11
N LYS A 136 -31.23 -38.98 -31.19
CA LYS A 136 -30.25 -38.26 -32.04
C LYS A 136 -28.84 -38.77 -31.77
N GLU A 137 -28.45 -38.86 -30.50
CA GLU A 137 -27.14 -39.37 -30.09
C GLU A 137 -26.99 -40.88 -30.36
N ALA A 138 -28.03 -41.66 -30.35
CA ALA A 138 -27.98 -43.07 -30.69
C ALA A 138 -27.62 -43.28 -32.20
N VAL A 139 -28.32 -42.54 -33.07
CA VAL A 139 -28.06 -42.56 -34.52
C VAL A 139 -26.68 -42.02 -34.83
N GLU A 140 -26.28 -40.93 -34.16
CA GLU A 140 -24.97 -40.36 -34.36
C GLU A 140 -23.84 -41.27 -33.82
N ALA A 141 -24.04 -41.96 -32.70
CA ALA A 141 -23.11 -42.96 -32.16
C ALA A 141 -22.85 -44.09 -33.19
N TYR A 142 -23.92 -44.57 -33.83
CA TYR A 142 -23.78 -45.52 -34.96
C TYR A 142 -22.97 -44.92 -36.10
N ARG A 143 -23.30 -43.75 -36.58
CA ARG A 143 -22.61 -43.08 -37.70
C ARG A 143 -21.11 -42.84 -37.43
N GLN A 144 -20.76 -42.46 -36.19
CA GLN A 144 -19.39 -42.15 -35.77
C GLN A 144 -18.64 -43.37 -35.24
N ALA A 145 -19.29 -44.54 -35.11
CA ALA A 145 -18.75 -45.75 -34.51
C ALA A 145 -18.13 -45.55 -33.12
N ARG A 146 -18.70 -44.65 -32.33
CA ARG A 146 -18.24 -44.33 -30.97
C ARG A 146 -19.38 -44.12 -29.98
N THR A 147 -19.07 -44.31 -28.71
CA THR A 147 -20.03 -44.02 -27.65
C THR A 147 -20.32 -42.52 -27.56
N LEU A 148 -21.60 -42.20 -27.50
CA LEU A 148 -22.09 -40.84 -27.24
C LEU A 148 -22.97 -40.79 -26.00
N LEU A 149 -22.95 -39.67 -25.31
CA LEU A 149 -23.84 -39.37 -24.20
C LEU A 149 -24.92 -38.39 -24.65
N THR A 150 -26.11 -38.58 -24.11
CA THR A 150 -27.18 -37.57 -24.22
C THR A 150 -27.00 -36.48 -23.19
N ASN A 151 -27.39 -35.25 -23.48
CA ASN A 151 -27.72 -34.33 -22.41
C ASN A 151 -28.91 -34.88 -21.59
N PRO A 152 -29.10 -34.43 -20.32
CA PRO A 152 -30.24 -34.86 -19.54
C PRO A 152 -31.57 -34.55 -20.22
N PHE A 153 -32.50 -35.52 -20.26
CA PHE A 153 -33.80 -35.43 -20.91
C PHE A 153 -34.88 -36.18 -20.13
N ASN A 154 -36.16 -35.94 -20.44
CA ASN A 154 -37.25 -36.67 -19.85
C ASN A 154 -37.31 -38.11 -20.41
N LEU A 155 -37.17 -39.06 -19.51
CA LEU A 155 -37.14 -40.50 -19.88
C LEU A 155 -38.53 -41.03 -20.22
N VAL A 156 -38.60 -41.94 -21.17
CA VAL A 156 -39.88 -42.61 -21.60
C VAL A 156 -40.57 -43.31 -20.44
N GLN A 157 -39.81 -43.93 -19.54
CA GLN A 157 -40.31 -44.59 -18.33
C GLN A 157 -40.57 -43.64 -17.16
N GLY A 158 -40.47 -42.35 -17.41
CA GLY A 158 -40.62 -41.30 -16.39
C GLY A 158 -39.31 -41.00 -15.66
N GLY A 159 -39.25 -39.73 -15.17
CA GLY A 159 -38.06 -39.15 -14.54
C GLY A 159 -37.16 -38.42 -15.52
N PHE A 160 -36.08 -37.87 -14.98
CA PHE A 160 -35.11 -37.08 -15.73
C PHE A 160 -33.76 -37.76 -15.66
N GLY A 161 -33.16 -38.03 -16.82
CA GLY A 161 -31.93 -38.83 -16.88
C GLY A 161 -31.12 -38.58 -18.11
N MET A 162 -29.96 -39.19 -18.17
CA MET A 162 -29.07 -39.19 -19.34
C MET A 162 -28.65 -40.60 -19.70
N ALA A 163 -28.28 -40.83 -20.94
CA ALA A 163 -27.95 -42.16 -21.43
C ALA A 163 -26.62 -42.20 -22.20
N ALA A 164 -25.86 -43.25 -21.98
CA ALA A 164 -24.75 -43.63 -22.83
C ALA A 164 -25.23 -44.53 -23.97
N ARG A 165 -24.90 -44.21 -25.19
CA ARG A 165 -25.23 -44.91 -26.41
C ARG A 165 -23.94 -45.50 -27.02
N THR A 166 -23.75 -46.83 -26.90
CA THR A 166 -22.54 -47.51 -27.38
C THR A 166 -22.90 -48.41 -28.58
N PRO A 167 -22.43 -48.10 -29.77
CA PRO A 167 -22.67 -48.99 -30.94
C PRO A 167 -21.79 -50.23 -30.88
N VAL A 168 -22.37 -51.32 -31.35
CA VAL A 168 -21.70 -52.63 -31.46
C VAL A 168 -21.58 -53.00 -32.92
N PHE A 169 -20.41 -53.45 -33.31
CA PHE A 169 -20.12 -53.93 -34.64
C PHE A 169 -19.50 -55.33 -34.55
N LEU A 170 -20.07 -56.25 -35.30
CA LEU A 170 -19.53 -57.61 -35.41
C LEU A 170 -18.66 -57.79 -36.66
N LYS A 171 -17.62 -58.58 -36.57
CA LYS A 171 -16.80 -58.92 -37.70
C LYS A 171 -17.41 -60.08 -38.49
N ARG A 172 -17.96 -59.77 -39.69
CA ARG A 172 -18.50 -60.75 -40.61
C ARG A 172 -17.81 -60.64 -41.94
N ASP A 173 -17.27 -61.73 -42.42
CA ASP A 173 -16.54 -61.79 -43.71
C ASP A 173 -15.42 -60.76 -43.85
N GLY A 174 -14.76 -60.36 -42.72
CA GLY A 174 -13.70 -59.40 -42.65
C GLY A 174 -14.14 -57.92 -42.59
N ASN A 175 -15.45 -57.64 -42.61
CA ASN A 175 -16.00 -56.32 -42.52
C ASN A 175 -16.67 -56.11 -41.12
N ASP A 176 -16.62 -54.88 -40.64
CA ASP A 176 -17.35 -54.49 -39.42
C ASP A 176 -18.82 -54.19 -39.80
N GLU A 177 -19.74 -55.07 -39.42
CA GLU A 177 -21.17 -54.93 -39.65
C GLU A 177 -21.85 -54.42 -38.38
N PHE A 178 -22.69 -53.36 -38.52
CA PHE A 178 -23.45 -52.85 -37.38
C PHE A 178 -24.40 -53.89 -36.87
N TRP A 179 -24.19 -54.35 -35.65
CA TRP A 179 -25.06 -55.31 -34.98
C TRP A 179 -26.20 -54.63 -34.27
N GLY A 180 -25.95 -53.47 -33.60
CA GLY A 180 -26.95 -52.79 -32.83
C GLY A 180 -26.32 -51.84 -31.79
N LEU A 181 -27.08 -51.55 -30.72
CA LEU A 181 -26.68 -50.66 -29.66
C LEU A 181 -26.78 -51.33 -28.27
N VAL A 182 -25.84 -51.05 -27.42
CA VAL A 182 -26.02 -51.20 -25.96
C VAL A 182 -26.14 -49.84 -25.32
N ALA A 183 -27.00 -49.68 -24.36
CA ALA A 183 -27.21 -48.40 -23.67
C ALA A 183 -27.32 -48.59 -22.17
N ALA A 184 -26.81 -47.60 -21.42
CA ALA A 184 -27.00 -47.46 -19.99
C ALA A 184 -27.63 -46.11 -19.69
N THR A 185 -28.77 -46.12 -18.97
CA THR A 185 -29.48 -44.89 -18.60
C THR A 185 -29.28 -44.61 -17.13
N MET A 186 -28.84 -43.40 -16.80
CA MET A 186 -28.59 -42.92 -15.46
C MET A 186 -29.70 -41.98 -15.00
N ASP A 187 -30.09 -42.07 -13.73
CA ASP A 187 -30.92 -41.05 -13.10
C ASP A 187 -30.12 -39.79 -12.86
N PHE A 188 -30.57 -38.67 -13.39
CA PHE A 188 -29.86 -37.42 -13.26
C PHE A 188 -29.91 -36.82 -11.85
N SER A 189 -30.99 -37.09 -11.12
CA SER A 189 -31.11 -36.65 -9.72
C SER A 189 -30.07 -37.31 -8.82
N ASP A 190 -29.77 -38.60 -9.06
CA ASP A 190 -28.75 -39.33 -8.32
C ASP A 190 -27.34 -38.90 -8.72
N LEU A 191 -27.13 -38.57 -10.01
CA LEU A 191 -25.90 -37.94 -10.47
C LEU A 191 -25.65 -36.61 -9.76
N LEU A 192 -26.65 -35.73 -9.67
CA LEU A 192 -26.56 -34.46 -8.96
C LEU A 192 -26.17 -34.62 -7.48
N LYS A 193 -26.77 -35.62 -6.78
CA LYS A 193 -26.38 -35.93 -5.39
C LYS A 193 -24.91 -36.35 -5.30
N THR A 194 -24.48 -37.20 -6.25
CA THR A 194 -23.09 -37.67 -6.31
C THR A 194 -22.11 -36.53 -6.55
N PHE A 195 -22.49 -35.50 -7.32
CA PHE A 195 -21.65 -34.33 -7.58
C PHE A 195 -21.38 -33.50 -6.33
N SER A 196 -22.13 -33.72 -5.24
CA SER A 196 -21.85 -33.12 -3.91
C SER A 196 -21.78 -31.57 -3.89
N PHE A 197 -22.69 -30.92 -4.62
CA PHE A 197 -22.80 -29.47 -4.64
C PHE A 197 -23.04 -28.84 -3.27
N GLU A 198 -23.61 -29.58 -2.32
CA GLU A 198 -23.79 -29.16 -0.91
C GLU A 198 -22.47 -28.68 -0.26
N ASN A 199 -21.34 -29.12 -0.76
CA ASN A 199 -20.06 -28.66 -0.25
C ASN A 199 -19.80 -27.18 -0.59
N PHE A 200 -20.34 -26.68 -1.70
CA PHE A 200 -20.28 -25.27 -2.05
C PHE A 200 -21.20 -24.43 -1.15
N ASP A 201 -22.41 -24.94 -0.86
CA ASP A 201 -23.36 -24.29 0.05
C ASP A 201 -22.77 -24.12 1.45
N LYS A 202 -22.05 -25.11 1.97
CA LYS A 202 -21.39 -25.08 3.30
C LYS A 202 -20.31 -23.99 3.41
N ILE A 203 -19.74 -23.59 2.30
CA ILE A 203 -18.66 -22.57 2.25
C ILE A 203 -19.12 -21.25 1.59
N ASN A 204 -20.43 -21.06 1.44
CA ASN A 204 -21.07 -19.85 0.89
C ASN A 204 -20.59 -19.51 -0.53
N ILE A 205 -20.54 -20.54 -1.39
CA ILE A 205 -20.22 -20.39 -2.82
C ILE A 205 -21.49 -20.63 -3.63
N ASN A 206 -21.92 -19.65 -4.40
CA ASN A 206 -22.95 -19.81 -5.40
C ASN A 206 -22.40 -20.53 -6.62
N TYR A 207 -23.21 -21.39 -7.21
CA TYR A 207 -22.81 -22.16 -8.37
C TYR A 207 -23.96 -22.30 -9.37
N ARG A 208 -23.60 -22.58 -10.63
CA ARG A 208 -24.52 -22.96 -11.71
C ARG A 208 -23.84 -23.94 -12.64
N LEU A 209 -24.46 -25.11 -12.85
CA LEU A 209 -24.11 -26.09 -13.86
C LEU A 209 -25.08 -25.96 -15.03
N TRP A 210 -24.60 -25.71 -16.24
CA TRP A 210 -25.40 -25.44 -17.41
C TRP A 210 -24.68 -25.84 -18.70
N TYR A 211 -25.44 -25.95 -19.80
CA TYR A 211 -24.91 -26.18 -21.13
C TYR A 211 -25.66 -25.32 -22.16
N GLU A 212 -25.10 -25.18 -23.34
CA GLU A 212 -25.76 -24.52 -24.49
C GLU A 212 -26.49 -25.58 -25.32
N ASP A 213 -27.77 -25.33 -25.60
CA ASP A 213 -28.52 -26.16 -26.55
C ASP A 213 -28.06 -25.95 -28.00
N ASP A 214 -28.64 -26.70 -28.95
CA ASP A 214 -28.32 -26.59 -30.39
C ASP A 214 -28.60 -25.20 -30.96
N ASN A 215 -29.36 -24.34 -30.29
CA ASN A 215 -29.67 -22.96 -30.67
C ASN A 215 -28.78 -21.94 -29.95
N GLY A 216 -27.86 -22.36 -29.07
CA GLY A 216 -26.99 -21.49 -28.27
C GLY A 216 -27.68 -20.92 -27.03
N ASN A 217 -28.85 -21.45 -26.62
CA ASN A 217 -29.50 -21.01 -25.40
C ASN A 217 -28.97 -21.77 -24.18
N PRO A 218 -28.76 -21.06 -23.05
CA PRO A 218 -28.31 -21.72 -21.82
C PRO A 218 -29.42 -22.57 -21.20
N VAL A 219 -29.14 -23.84 -20.99
CA VAL A 219 -29.99 -24.79 -20.26
C VAL A 219 -29.38 -25.08 -18.91
N VAL A 220 -30.01 -24.64 -17.85
CA VAL A 220 -29.51 -24.84 -16.48
C VAL A 220 -29.86 -26.24 -15.99
N LEU A 221 -28.83 -27.00 -15.60
CA LEU A 221 -28.97 -28.33 -15.04
C LEU A 221 -29.14 -28.31 -13.52
N HIS A 222 -28.41 -27.47 -12.85
CA HIS A 222 -28.48 -27.31 -11.40
C HIS A 222 -27.82 -25.94 -10.99
N GLN A 223 -28.38 -25.30 -9.97
CA GLN A 223 -27.85 -24.05 -9.44
C GLN A 223 -28.22 -23.85 -7.98
N SER A 224 -27.41 -23.02 -7.28
CA SER A 224 -27.76 -22.48 -5.95
C SER A 224 -28.79 -21.36 -6.07
N ASP A 225 -29.41 -20.98 -4.93
CA ASP A 225 -30.41 -19.90 -4.88
C ASP A 225 -29.82 -18.48 -5.05
N GLY A 226 -28.50 -18.31 -4.91
CA GLY A 226 -27.83 -17.02 -4.93
C GLY A 226 -27.48 -16.51 -6.32
N GLU A 227 -27.28 -15.19 -6.42
CA GLU A 227 -26.84 -14.56 -7.68
C GLU A 227 -25.37 -14.87 -7.99
N LEU A 228 -25.08 -15.08 -9.27
CA LEU A 228 -23.72 -15.24 -9.79
C LEU A 228 -23.24 -13.93 -10.40
N VAL A 229 -22.51 -13.14 -9.61
CA VAL A 229 -21.92 -11.86 -10.09
C VAL A 229 -20.43 -12.02 -10.29
N ASP A 230 -19.94 -11.72 -11.51
CA ASP A 230 -18.51 -11.82 -11.87
C ASP A 230 -17.95 -13.24 -11.62
N SER A 231 -18.72 -14.28 -12.04
CA SER A 231 -18.41 -15.69 -11.80
C SER A 231 -17.15 -16.16 -12.51
N ILE A 232 -16.56 -17.23 -11.96
CA ILE A 232 -15.53 -18.04 -12.63
C ILE A 232 -16.23 -19.19 -13.32
N THR A 233 -15.93 -19.40 -14.61
CA THR A 233 -16.47 -20.50 -15.42
C THR A 233 -15.39 -21.48 -15.79
N GLU A 234 -15.64 -22.76 -15.59
CA GLU A 234 -14.79 -23.88 -16.05
C GLU A 234 -15.64 -24.86 -16.85
N GLU A 235 -15.05 -25.41 -17.92
CA GLU A 235 -15.71 -26.40 -18.77
C GLU A 235 -15.65 -27.79 -18.14
N VAL A 236 -16.79 -28.48 -18.11
CA VAL A 236 -16.93 -29.90 -17.79
C VAL A 236 -17.04 -30.66 -19.09
N SER A 237 -15.93 -31.22 -19.54
CA SER A 237 -15.87 -31.99 -20.77
C SER A 237 -15.99 -33.49 -20.48
N VAL A 238 -17.07 -34.13 -20.98
CA VAL A 238 -17.32 -35.57 -20.82
C VAL A 238 -17.76 -36.15 -22.15
N PHE A 239 -16.92 -36.96 -22.77
CA PHE A 239 -17.17 -37.53 -24.10
C PHE A 239 -17.50 -36.43 -25.14
N ASN A 240 -18.73 -36.43 -25.64
CA ASN A 240 -19.25 -35.44 -26.59
C ASN A 240 -19.91 -34.24 -25.91
N LEU A 241 -20.11 -34.30 -24.57
CA LEU A 241 -20.82 -33.24 -23.83
C LEU A 241 -19.84 -32.19 -23.33
N LYS A 242 -20.29 -30.95 -23.37
CA LYS A 242 -19.62 -29.78 -22.81
C LYS A 242 -20.61 -29.02 -21.93
N TRP A 243 -20.38 -29.08 -20.64
CA TRP A 243 -21.12 -28.30 -19.69
C TRP A 243 -20.23 -27.20 -19.11
N ASN A 244 -20.83 -26.19 -18.55
CA ASN A 244 -20.16 -25.09 -17.90
C ASN A 244 -20.49 -25.11 -16.40
N LEU A 245 -19.46 -25.05 -15.57
CA LEU A 245 -19.61 -24.90 -14.13
C LEU A 245 -19.16 -23.48 -13.76
N GLU A 246 -20.08 -22.67 -13.26
CA GLU A 246 -19.84 -21.35 -12.75
C GLU A 246 -19.81 -21.33 -11.24
N LEU A 247 -18.85 -20.61 -10.67
CA LEU A 247 -18.71 -20.38 -9.23
C LEU A 247 -18.54 -18.90 -8.93
N ALA A 248 -19.21 -18.41 -7.87
CA ALA A 248 -19.00 -17.08 -7.34
C ALA A 248 -19.18 -17.08 -5.82
N PRO A 249 -18.47 -16.23 -5.06
CA PRO A 249 -18.73 -16.09 -3.62
C PRO A 249 -20.08 -15.42 -3.37
N GLU A 250 -20.87 -15.94 -2.43
CA GLU A 250 -22.21 -15.43 -2.08
C GLU A 250 -22.21 -13.93 -1.75
N LYS A 251 -21.16 -13.43 -1.07
CA LYS A 251 -21.02 -12.02 -0.67
C LYS A 251 -20.27 -11.17 -1.69
N GLY A 252 -19.97 -11.73 -2.89
CA GLY A 252 -19.13 -11.12 -3.90
C GLY A 252 -17.67 -11.12 -3.52
N TRP A 253 -16.78 -10.81 -4.49
CA TRP A 253 -15.32 -10.85 -4.36
C TRP A 253 -14.73 -9.81 -3.41
N VAL A 254 -15.45 -8.71 -3.15
CA VAL A 254 -14.96 -7.57 -2.38
C VAL A 254 -15.94 -7.20 -1.28
N ASN A 255 -15.49 -7.22 -0.06
CA ASN A 255 -16.26 -6.68 1.06
C ASN A 255 -16.31 -5.16 0.98
N ARG A 256 -17.40 -4.61 0.42
CA ARG A 256 -17.59 -3.16 0.21
C ARG A 256 -17.46 -2.35 1.50
N LYS A 257 -17.95 -2.87 2.64
CA LYS A 257 -17.86 -2.19 3.94
C LYS A 257 -16.43 -2.06 4.40
N LEU A 258 -15.66 -3.15 4.32
CA LEU A 258 -14.24 -3.16 4.68
C LEU A 258 -13.41 -2.25 3.76
N ASN A 259 -13.68 -2.30 2.45
CA ASN A 259 -13.01 -1.45 1.47
C ASN A 259 -13.24 0.04 1.75
N ASN A 260 -14.48 0.44 2.06
CA ASN A 260 -14.82 1.82 2.42
C ASN A 260 -14.17 2.24 3.74
N LEU A 261 -14.10 1.35 4.72
CA LEU A 261 -13.42 1.61 6.00
C LEU A 261 -11.93 1.86 5.80
N ILE A 262 -11.26 1.02 5.01
CA ILE A 262 -9.82 1.19 4.72
C ILE A 262 -9.57 2.52 4.00
N ARG A 263 -10.36 2.88 3.01
CA ARG A 263 -10.24 4.17 2.30
C ARG A 263 -10.46 5.36 3.23
N ALA A 264 -11.45 5.28 4.11
CA ALA A 264 -11.67 6.30 5.14
C ALA A 264 -10.46 6.43 6.09
N THR A 265 -9.89 5.31 6.51
CA THR A 265 -8.68 5.29 7.34
C THR A 265 -7.48 5.93 6.63
N ILE A 266 -7.27 5.62 5.34
CA ILE A 266 -6.21 6.24 4.52
C ILE A 266 -6.39 7.76 4.48
N PHE A 267 -7.62 8.25 4.30
CA PHE A 267 -7.91 9.69 4.31
C PHE A 267 -7.60 10.33 5.66
N VAL A 268 -8.02 9.71 6.76
CA VAL A 268 -7.76 10.21 8.13
C VAL A 268 -6.25 10.26 8.41
N VAL A 269 -5.51 9.20 8.09
CA VAL A 269 -4.05 9.13 8.28
C VAL A 269 -3.35 10.23 7.48
N SER A 270 -3.73 10.43 6.21
CA SER A 270 -3.17 11.48 5.37
C SER A 270 -3.45 12.88 5.93
N THR A 271 -4.64 13.10 6.48
CA THR A 271 -5.01 14.37 7.13
C THR A 271 -4.19 14.62 8.38
N LEU A 272 -4.05 13.61 9.27
CA LEU A 272 -3.24 13.71 10.48
C LEU A 272 -1.78 14.00 10.17
N PHE A 273 -1.24 13.39 9.13
CA PHE A 273 0.13 13.65 8.67
C PHE A 273 0.33 15.10 8.23
N ALA A 274 -0.60 15.66 7.46
CA ALA A 274 -0.55 17.06 7.06
C ALA A 274 -0.63 18.03 8.24
N LEU A 275 -1.51 17.73 9.22
CA LEU A 275 -1.61 18.52 10.45
C LEU A 275 -0.33 18.46 11.28
N LEU A 276 0.31 17.29 11.37
CA LEU A 276 1.61 17.12 12.04
C LEU A 276 2.70 17.97 11.37
N LEU A 277 2.76 17.98 10.05
CA LEU A 277 3.70 18.83 9.31
C LEU A 277 3.49 20.31 9.61
N LEU A 278 2.24 20.78 9.61
CA LEU A 278 1.93 22.15 9.96
C LEU A 278 2.34 22.50 11.40
N LEU A 279 2.16 21.58 12.34
CA LEU A 279 2.60 21.74 13.72
C LEU A 279 4.13 21.85 13.81
N VAL A 280 4.87 20.98 13.12
CA VAL A 280 6.35 21.02 13.07
C VAL A 280 6.85 22.35 12.48
N PHE A 281 6.26 22.83 11.39
CA PHE A 281 6.62 24.13 10.82
C PHE A 281 6.36 25.28 11.82
N ARG A 282 5.25 25.23 12.52
CA ARG A 282 4.93 26.22 13.55
C ARG A 282 5.98 26.22 14.66
N ILE A 283 6.31 25.07 15.24
CA ILE A 283 7.29 24.95 16.32
C ILE A 283 8.67 25.46 15.87
N ARG A 284 9.13 25.07 14.67
CA ARG A 284 10.42 25.55 14.13
C ARG A 284 10.45 27.06 13.97
N ARG A 285 9.38 27.63 13.45
CA ARG A 285 9.29 29.09 13.27
C ARG A 285 9.27 29.83 14.60
N ASP A 286 8.45 29.37 15.56
CA ASP A 286 8.34 29.99 16.87
C ASP A 286 9.68 29.89 17.61
N GLY A 287 10.41 28.77 17.48
CA GLY A 287 11.77 28.60 17.97
C GLY A 287 12.77 29.58 17.34
N ASN A 288 12.72 29.80 16.02
CA ASN A 288 13.60 30.76 15.35
C ASN A 288 13.31 32.21 15.79
N ILE A 289 12.04 32.58 15.97
CA ILE A 289 11.66 33.89 16.48
C ILE A 289 12.19 34.09 17.91
N MET A 290 11.99 33.11 18.80
CA MET A 290 12.48 33.14 20.18
C MET A 290 14.02 33.26 20.21
N ARG A 291 14.71 32.51 19.36
CA ARG A 291 16.17 32.58 19.22
C ARG A 291 16.59 33.99 18.79
N SER A 292 16.01 34.55 17.75
CA SER A 292 16.30 35.89 17.26
C SER A 292 16.03 36.97 18.32
N LEU A 293 14.97 36.84 19.11
CA LEU A 293 14.69 37.76 20.21
C LEU A 293 15.70 37.64 21.36
N ALA A 294 16.22 36.44 21.62
CA ALA A 294 17.24 36.21 22.63
C ALA A 294 18.65 36.64 22.20
N GLU A 295 18.93 36.62 20.89
CA GLU A 295 20.24 36.95 20.32
C GLU A 295 20.54 38.46 20.32
N HIS A 296 19.57 39.35 20.42
CA HIS A 296 19.76 40.79 20.42
C HIS A 296 19.31 41.46 21.72
N ASP A 297 20.08 42.45 22.17
CA ASP A 297 19.71 43.30 23.29
C ASP A 297 18.58 44.26 22.87
N ASN A 298 17.53 44.32 23.68
CA ASN A 298 16.31 45.07 23.35
C ASN A 298 16.52 46.57 23.30
N LEU A 299 17.43 47.13 24.11
CA LEU A 299 17.75 48.54 24.17
C LEU A 299 18.64 49.00 23.05
N THR A 300 19.79 48.37 22.91
CA THR A 300 20.86 48.83 22.03
C THR A 300 20.86 48.18 20.64
N LYS A 301 20.08 47.12 20.48
CA LYS A 301 20.05 46.24 19.26
C LYS A 301 21.39 45.61 18.92
N CYS A 302 22.40 45.71 19.76
CA CYS A 302 23.61 44.89 19.70
C CYS A 302 23.27 43.43 19.96
N TYR A 303 24.18 42.51 19.67
CA TYR A 303 24.02 41.13 20.12
C TYR A 303 23.97 41.08 21.67
N SER A 304 23.22 40.12 22.18
CA SER A 304 23.08 39.91 23.63
C SER A 304 24.18 39.00 24.19
N ARG A 305 24.29 38.96 25.52
CA ARG A 305 25.12 37.97 26.22
C ARG A 305 24.71 36.51 25.88
N TYR A 306 23.44 36.25 25.58
CA TYR A 306 22.97 34.95 25.13
C TYR A 306 23.61 34.53 23.81
N TYR A 307 23.66 35.44 22.82
CA TYR A 307 24.32 35.21 21.54
C TYR A 307 25.79 34.88 21.75
N MET A 308 26.48 35.64 22.57
CA MET A 308 27.87 35.39 22.91
C MET A 308 28.08 33.97 23.45
N ASN A 309 27.32 33.58 24.46
CA ASN A 309 27.44 32.23 25.06
C ASN A 309 27.18 31.13 24.04
N SER A 310 26.20 31.28 23.14
CA SER A 310 25.90 30.28 22.09
C SER A 310 27.02 30.19 21.03
N THR A 311 27.60 31.35 20.68
CA THR A 311 28.70 31.43 19.69
C THR A 311 30.04 30.95 20.25
N MET A 312 30.27 31.13 21.56
CA MET A 312 31.49 30.66 22.25
C MET A 312 31.58 29.12 22.27
N ILE A 313 30.45 28.42 22.32
CA ILE A 313 30.42 26.96 22.17
C ILE A 313 30.95 26.57 20.79
N ASP A 314 30.60 27.29 19.75
CA ASP A 314 31.03 27.04 18.39
C ASP A 314 32.54 27.39 18.20
N ILE A 315 33.00 28.46 18.83
CA ILE A 315 34.42 28.86 18.81
C ILE A 315 35.30 27.82 19.52
N ASN A 316 34.88 27.35 20.71
CA ASN A 316 35.62 26.32 21.45
C ASN A 316 35.60 24.96 20.75
N ASN A 317 34.53 24.65 20.00
CA ASN A 317 34.43 23.43 19.22
C ASN A 317 35.20 23.47 17.88
N GLY A 318 35.87 24.55 17.59
CA GLY A 318 36.75 24.68 16.41
C GLY A 318 36.05 25.05 15.12
N SER A 319 34.78 25.45 15.17
CA SER A 319 34.04 25.93 13.99
C SER A 319 34.57 27.24 13.39
N TRP A 320 35.42 27.96 14.13
CA TRP A 320 36.11 29.15 13.69
C TRP A 320 37.56 28.88 13.20
N LYS A 321 37.99 27.62 13.17
CA LYS A 321 39.35 27.22 12.78
C LYS A 321 39.67 27.42 11.27
N ASP A 322 38.67 27.75 10.46
CA ASP A 322 38.85 27.92 9.01
C ASP A 322 39.33 29.32 8.59
N SER A 323 39.56 30.22 9.54
CA SER A 323 40.20 31.51 9.18
C SER A 323 41.62 31.54 9.71
N GLU A 324 42.58 31.62 8.81
CA GLU A 324 43.97 32.04 9.08
C GLU A 324 44.04 33.48 9.63
N ALA A 325 42.93 34.03 10.07
CA ALA A 325 42.74 35.42 10.42
C ALA A 325 43.01 35.67 11.91
N ASN A 326 43.85 36.64 12.21
CA ASN A 326 43.97 37.23 13.53
C ASN A 326 42.59 37.78 13.95
N TYR A 327 42.12 37.47 15.12
CA TYR A 327 40.92 38.08 15.70
C TYR A 327 41.28 38.83 16.99
N SER A 328 40.52 39.86 17.31
CA SER A 328 40.69 40.59 18.54
C SER A 328 39.39 40.66 19.36
N ILE A 329 39.58 40.62 20.65
CA ILE A 329 38.50 40.79 21.63
C ILE A 329 38.73 42.13 22.31
N VAL A 330 37.69 42.98 22.30
CA VAL A 330 37.71 44.31 22.85
C VAL A 330 36.58 44.45 23.85
N ILE A 331 36.92 44.84 25.06
CA ILE A 331 35.93 45.16 26.11
C ILE A 331 35.85 46.67 26.19
N VAL A 332 34.64 47.21 26.12
CA VAL A 332 34.34 48.63 26.23
C VAL A 332 33.42 48.85 27.41
N ASP A 333 33.79 49.73 28.31
CA ASP A 333 32.99 50.07 29.52
C ASP A 333 32.72 51.57 29.51
N VAL A 334 31.49 51.93 29.83
CA VAL A 334 31.06 53.34 29.86
C VAL A 334 31.46 53.97 31.16
N ASP A 335 32.36 54.96 31.08
CA ASP A 335 32.93 55.60 32.25
C ASP A 335 31.87 56.31 33.12
N ASN A 336 31.90 56.02 34.42
CA ASN A 336 31.01 56.61 35.43
C ASN A 336 29.53 56.51 35.11
N PHE A 337 29.08 55.46 34.42
CA PHE A 337 27.72 55.27 33.94
C PHE A 337 26.70 55.30 35.06
N LYS A 338 27.04 54.75 36.24
CA LYS A 338 26.18 54.85 37.42
C LYS A 338 25.91 56.29 37.79
N GLN A 339 26.93 57.19 37.79
CA GLN A 339 26.78 58.61 38.08
C GLN A 339 25.89 59.30 37.03
N VAL A 340 25.96 58.90 35.75
CA VAL A 340 25.05 59.37 34.68
C VAL A 340 23.61 59.04 35.02
N ASN A 341 23.32 57.80 35.43
CA ASN A 341 22.02 57.38 35.84
C ASN A 341 21.51 58.11 37.11
N ASP A 342 22.39 58.23 38.12
CA ASP A 342 22.05 58.80 39.38
C ASP A 342 21.77 60.35 39.25
N THR A 343 22.48 61.02 38.34
CA THR A 343 22.34 62.47 38.16
C THR A 343 21.26 62.87 37.15
N TYR A 344 21.14 62.12 36.04
CA TYR A 344 20.27 62.49 34.91
C TYR A 344 19.13 61.48 34.63
N GLY A 345 19.05 60.48 35.45
CA GLY A 345 17.99 59.45 35.35
C GLY A 345 18.28 58.35 34.32
N HIS A 346 17.66 57.22 34.55
CA HIS A 346 17.83 56.00 33.69
C HIS A 346 17.48 56.24 32.22
N PHE A 347 16.53 57.12 31.93
CA PHE A 347 16.19 57.43 30.53
C PHE A 347 17.36 58.09 29.78
N THR A 348 18.12 58.94 30.45
CA THR A 348 19.34 59.57 29.90
C THR A 348 20.44 58.51 29.73
N GLY A 349 20.59 57.61 30.72
CA GLY A 349 21.52 56.48 30.62
C GLY A 349 21.19 55.58 29.45
N ASP A 350 19.92 55.24 29.22
CA ASP A 350 19.49 54.42 28.08
C ASP A 350 19.82 55.12 26.75
N ARG A 351 19.60 56.44 26.61
CA ARG A 351 20.01 57.23 25.43
C ARG A 351 21.54 57.22 25.21
N ALA A 352 22.32 57.30 26.29
CA ALA A 352 23.77 57.22 26.24
C ALA A 352 24.22 55.83 25.70
N LEU A 353 23.67 54.73 26.26
CA LEU A 353 23.98 53.38 25.79
C LEU A 353 23.60 53.18 24.34
N ILE A 354 22.42 53.66 23.88
CA ILE A 354 21.99 53.57 22.47
C ILE A 354 23.00 54.34 21.58
N SER A 355 23.45 55.52 21.98
CA SER A 355 24.34 56.34 21.21
C SER A 355 25.75 55.72 21.10
N ILE A 356 26.29 55.20 22.19
CA ILE A 356 27.55 54.50 22.25
C ILE A 356 27.44 53.22 21.40
N ALA A 357 26.41 52.41 21.56
CA ALA A 357 26.21 51.20 20.76
C ALA A 357 26.22 51.46 19.25
N ARG A 358 25.62 52.58 18.81
CA ARG A 358 25.68 52.99 17.37
C ARG A 358 27.07 53.29 16.91
N ILE A 359 27.88 53.97 17.73
CA ILE A 359 29.28 54.30 17.43
C ILE A 359 30.09 52.99 17.30
N LEU A 360 29.92 52.09 18.27
CA LEU A 360 30.58 50.80 18.25
C LEU A 360 30.18 49.92 17.02
N GLN A 361 28.91 49.90 16.67
CA GLN A 361 28.45 49.21 15.46
C GLN A 361 28.98 49.83 14.18
N LYS A 362 29.09 51.14 14.11
CA LYS A 362 29.69 51.87 12.97
C LYS A 362 31.19 51.61 12.80
N SER A 363 31.89 51.29 13.88
CA SER A 363 33.35 50.96 13.84
C SER A 363 33.64 49.60 13.23
N LEU A 364 32.65 48.76 12.96
CA LEU A 364 32.81 47.44 12.35
C LEU A 364 33.14 47.57 10.85
N GLU A 365 34.20 46.93 10.39
CA GLU A 365 34.57 46.88 8.97
C GLU A 365 33.84 45.76 8.23
N ASN A 366 33.73 44.62 8.88
CA ASN A 366 33.06 43.47 8.30
C ASN A 366 31.80 43.09 9.11
N PRO A 367 30.65 43.73 8.88
CA PRO A 367 29.43 43.48 9.64
C PRO A 367 28.92 42.02 9.57
N LYS A 368 29.46 41.21 8.63
CA LYS A 368 29.13 39.77 8.54
C LYS A 368 29.97 38.91 9.51
N LYS A 369 31.15 39.35 9.89
CA LYS A 369 32.08 38.63 10.78
C LYS A 369 32.27 39.33 12.12
N ASP A 370 32.38 40.67 12.11
CA ASP A 370 32.54 41.48 13.31
C ASP A 370 31.24 41.58 14.08
N ARG A 371 31.31 41.67 15.40
CA ARG A 371 30.12 41.70 16.28
C ARG A 371 30.30 42.68 17.43
N VAL A 372 29.28 43.46 17.71
CA VAL A 372 29.15 44.23 18.95
C VAL A 372 28.09 43.52 19.82
N ILE A 373 28.49 43.21 21.02
CA ILE A 373 27.67 42.49 22.02
C ILE A 373 27.51 43.38 23.25
N ARG A 374 26.31 43.54 23.76
CA ARG A 374 26.13 44.13 25.06
C ARG A 374 26.29 43.05 26.10
N PHE A 375 27.40 43.10 26.85
CA PHE A 375 27.80 42.04 27.79
C PHE A 375 27.21 42.21 29.18
N GLY A 376 27.14 43.46 29.66
CA GLY A 376 26.60 43.86 30.95
C GLY A 376 25.73 45.13 30.86
N GLY A 377 25.43 45.77 31.96
CA GLY A 377 24.65 47.01 32.00
C GLY A 377 25.21 48.11 31.13
N ASP A 378 26.49 48.44 31.31
CA ASP A 378 27.29 49.46 30.68
C ASP A 378 28.52 48.91 29.93
N GLU A 379 28.63 47.58 29.86
CA GLU A 379 29.75 46.89 29.22
C GLU A 379 29.37 46.36 27.83
N PHE A 380 30.25 46.62 26.84
CA PHE A 380 30.19 46.08 25.49
C PHE A 380 31.39 45.24 25.18
N LEU A 381 31.18 44.19 24.40
CA LEU A 381 32.23 43.36 23.84
C LEU A 381 32.22 43.49 22.32
N ILE A 382 33.37 43.70 21.71
CA ILE A 382 33.53 43.75 20.25
C ILE A 382 34.46 42.63 19.81
N PHE A 383 33.98 41.87 18.84
CA PHE A 383 34.84 40.97 18.08
C PHE A 383 35.20 41.63 16.75
N TYR A 384 36.47 41.78 16.48
CA TYR A 384 36.98 42.16 15.17
C TYR A 384 37.67 40.95 14.53
N SER A 385 37.39 40.71 13.26
CA SER A 385 38.03 39.68 12.46
C SER A 385 39.10 40.28 11.56
N ASN A 386 40.31 39.72 11.57
CA ASN A 386 41.41 40.07 10.67
C ASN A 386 41.81 41.58 10.71
N VAL A 387 41.96 42.14 11.91
CA VAL A 387 42.35 43.54 12.13
C VAL A 387 43.73 43.58 12.73
N GLU A 388 44.59 44.46 12.18
CA GLU A 388 45.94 44.68 12.70
C GLU A 388 45.95 45.66 13.90
N LYS A 389 47.02 45.57 14.68
CA LYS A 389 47.17 46.39 15.90
C LYS A 389 47.09 47.91 15.62
N ASN A 390 47.66 48.36 14.51
CA ASN A 390 47.65 49.78 14.14
C ASN A 390 46.22 50.23 13.75
N ASP A 391 45.48 49.39 13.04
CA ASP A 391 44.09 49.70 12.66
C ASP A 391 43.18 49.78 13.89
N LEU A 392 43.36 48.87 14.85
CA LEU A 392 42.65 48.92 16.14
C LEU A 392 42.94 50.21 16.89
N ARG A 393 44.18 50.68 16.88
CA ARG A 393 44.55 51.94 17.51
C ARG A 393 43.79 53.13 16.90
N ILE A 394 43.73 53.21 15.59
CA ILE A 394 42.99 54.24 14.86
C ILE A 394 41.48 54.16 15.23
N LYS A 395 40.90 52.98 15.21
CA LYS A 395 39.50 52.72 15.56
C LYS A 395 39.18 53.17 16.99
N PHE A 396 40.04 52.83 17.94
CA PHE A 396 39.82 53.19 19.35
C PHE A 396 39.91 54.70 19.55
N GLN A 397 40.86 55.39 18.90
CA GLN A 397 40.95 56.85 18.89
C GLN A 397 39.67 57.49 18.32
N GLN A 398 39.16 56.93 17.22
CA GLN A 398 37.89 57.38 16.61
C GLN A 398 36.70 57.14 17.54
N ILE A 399 36.57 55.95 18.16
CA ILE A 399 35.52 55.65 19.11
C ILE A 399 35.56 56.64 20.29
N LEU A 400 36.72 56.84 20.89
CA LEU A 400 36.85 57.82 22.01
C LEU A 400 36.44 59.21 21.59
N SER A 401 36.88 59.66 20.40
CA SER A 401 36.51 60.98 19.86
C SER A 401 35.01 61.09 19.60
N GLU A 402 34.43 60.11 18.91
CA GLU A 402 32.99 60.15 18.61
C GLU A 402 32.13 60.07 19.89
N VAL A 403 32.51 59.29 20.89
CA VAL A 403 31.80 59.19 22.18
C VAL A 403 31.89 60.52 22.93
N SER A 404 33.04 61.17 22.99
CA SER A 404 33.22 62.47 23.64
C SER A 404 32.42 63.58 22.96
N GLN A 405 32.04 63.42 21.71
CA GLN A 405 31.26 64.39 20.93
C GLN A 405 29.73 64.17 21.04
N ILE A 406 29.28 63.09 21.73
CA ILE A 406 27.85 62.89 21.96
C ILE A 406 27.32 64.09 22.74
N LYS A 407 26.28 64.73 22.19
CA LYS A 407 25.55 65.83 22.84
C LYS A 407 24.09 65.51 22.96
N PHE A 408 23.53 65.91 24.07
CA PHE A 408 22.10 65.85 24.30
C PHE A 408 21.58 67.30 24.43
N ASP A 409 20.67 67.70 23.57
CA ASP A 409 20.21 69.09 23.49
C ASP A 409 19.55 69.56 24.82
N ASP A 410 18.93 68.58 25.52
CA ASP A 410 18.28 68.80 26.82
C ASP A 410 19.26 68.72 28.01
N ILE A 411 20.52 68.29 27.81
CA ILE A 411 21.56 68.17 28.86
C ILE A 411 22.93 68.52 28.26
N PRO A 412 23.18 69.81 27.94
CA PRO A 412 24.40 70.21 27.22
C PRO A 412 25.69 70.02 28.02
N GLU A 413 25.62 69.90 29.35
CA GLU A 413 26.76 69.66 30.24
C GLU A 413 27.21 68.20 30.31
N LEU A 414 26.37 67.21 29.94
CA LEU A 414 26.72 65.82 30.00
C LEU A 414 27.87 65.51 29.03
N ARG A 415 28.92 64.90 29.56
CA ARG A 415 30.05 64.38 28.80
C ARG A 415 30.15 62.87 29.03
N LEU A 416 30.19 62.10 27.96
CA LEU A 416 30.38 60.66 28.01
C LEU A 416 31.82 60.27 27.66
N GLY A 417 32.33 59.27 28.33
CA GLY A 417 33.62 58.65 28.06
C GLY A 417 33.49 57.13 28.06
N VAL A 418 34.44 56.46 27.47
CA VAL A 418 34.52 54.99 27.50
C VAL A 418 35.98 54.59 27.75
N SER A 419 36.13 53.53 28.54
CA SER A 419 37.42 52.81 28.69
C SER A 419 37.44 51.56 27.86
N ILE A 420 38.57 51.34 27.12
CA ILE A 420 38.69 50.25 26.14
C ILE A 420 39.86 49.36 26.50
N GLY A 421 39.64 48.11 26.75
CA GLY A 421 40.65 47.07 26.90
C GLY A 421 40.62 46.07 25.74
N ALA A 422 41.72 45.79 25.10
CA ALA A 422 41.77 44.90 23.95
C ALA A 422 42.85 43.82 24.07
N ALA A 423 42.59 42.68 23.48
CA ALA A 423 43.54 41.60 23.29
C ALA A 423 43.46 41.09 21.85
N ILE A 424 44.64 40.88 21.26
CA ILE A 424 44.80 40.40 19.88
C ILE A 424 45.30 38.96 19.92
N ALA A 425 44.70 38.05 19.18
CA ALA A 425 45.18 36.70 19.03
C ALA A 425 46.48 36.73 18.20
N SER A 426 47.60 36.42 18.83
CA SER A 426 48.91 36.43 18.20
C SER A 426 49.31 35.09 17.60
N ASP A 427 48.63 34.01 17.99
CA ASP A 427 48.86 32.66 17.52
C ASP A 427 47.58 31.78 17.61
N LYS A 428 47.66 30.59 17.01
CA LYS A 428 46.55 29.61 17.03
C LYS A 428 46.27 29.00 18.41
N ALA A 429 47.09 29.28 19.40
CA ALA A 429 46.96 28.78 20.76
C ALA A 429 46.20 29.75 21.69
N SER A 430 45.89 30.95 21.25
CA SER A 430 45.13 31.94 22.04
C SER A 430 43.69 31.53 22.15
N THR A 431 43.31 31.00 23.32
CA THR A 431 41.91 30.66 23.58
C THR A 431 41.09 31.92 23.89
N TYR A 432 39.78 31.85 23.62
CA TYR A 432 38.86 32.92 23.99
C TYR A 432 39.02 33.39 25.46
N GLN A 433 39.18 32.42 26.38
CA GLN A 433 39.33 32.69 27.80
C GLN A 433 40.61 33.53 28.11
N VAL A 434 41.72 33.20 27.45
CA VAL A 434 42.96 33.94 27.60
C VAL A 434 42.80 35.37 27.07
N LEU A 435 42.20 35.53 25.87
CA LEU A 435 41.99 36.84 25.28
C LEU A 435 41.01 37.71 26.12
N MET A 436 39.94 37.12 26.61
CA MET A 436 39.01 37.83 27.50
C MET A 436 39.72 38.34 28.76
N LYS A 437 40.52 37.47 29.40
CA LYS A 437 41.28 37.85 30.58
C LYS A 437 42.29 38.98 30.27
N THR A 438 43.00 38.87 29.17
CA THR A 438 43.99 39.91 28.74
C THR A 438 43.27 41.25 28.41
N ALA A 439 42.10 41.22 27.74
CA ALA A 439 41.32 42.40 27.47
C ALA A 439 40.79 43.06 28.76
N ASP A 440 40.34 42.27 29.71
CA ASP A 440 39.88 42.77 31.03
C ASP A 440 41.02 43.39 31.84
N GLU A 441 42.21 42.76 31.88
CA GLU A 441 43.42 43.32 32.53
C GLU A 441 43.83 44.66 31.86
N ASN A 442 43.70 44.79 30.57
CA ASN A 442 43.98 46.02 29.84
C ASN A 442 42.92 47.10 30.11
N LEU A 443 41.65 46.73 30.17
CA LEU A 443 40.58 47.64 30.57
C LEU A 443 40.80 48.19 32.01
N TYR A 444 41.19 47.31 32.90
CA TYR A 444 41.48 47.70 34.29
C TYR A 444 42.60 48.74 34.36
N LYS A 445 43.72 48.57 33.60
CA LYS A 445 44.79 49.56 33.48
C LYS A 445 44.29 50.91 33.00
N VAL A 446 43.40 50.98 32.03
CA VAL A 446 42.80 52.22 31.54
C VAL A 446 41.99 52.90 32.63
N LYS A 447 41.19 52.13 33.35
CA LYS A 447 40.38 52.66 34.48
C LYS A 447 41.24 53.25 35.62
N GLU A 448 42.39 52.63 35.94
CA GLU A 448 43.37 53.14 36.93
C GLU A 448 44.10 54.39 36.46
N ASN A 449 44.38 54.51 35.15
CA ASN A 449 45.11 55.62 34.57
C ASN A 449 44.21 56.83 34.21
N GLY A 450 43.04 56.97 34.80
CA GLY A 450 42.14 58.12 34.65
C GLY A 450 41.03 57.96 33.66
N ARG A 451 40.77 56.73 33.14
CA ARG A 451 39.68 56.41 32.20
C ARG A 451 39.81 57.09 30.83
N ASN A 452 38.69 57.09 30.04
CA ASN A 452 38.62 57.72 28.71
C ASN A 452 39.82 57.46 27.85
N GLY A 453 40.15 56.19 27.65
CA GLY A 453 41.36 55.77 26.95
C GLY A 453 41.31 54.32 26.50
N PHE A 454 42.42 53.81 25.97
CA PHE A 454 42.50 52.40 25.57
C PHE A 454 43.85 51.78 25.91
N SER A 455 43.85 50.50 26.13
CA SER A 455 45.06 49.68 26.28
C SER A 455 44.92 48.36 25.55
N PHE A 456 46.05 47.88 24.98
CA PHE A 456 46.11 46.53 24.39
C PHE A 456 47.48 45.91 24.57
N GLY A 457 47.47 44.60 24.81
CA GLY A 457 48.67 43.77 24.94
C GLY A 457 48.98 43.00 23.70
#